data_e5218aa96a13fbf2fc1426703be240fb
#
_entry.id   e5218aa96a13fbf2fc1426703be240fb
#
_cell.length_a   1.000
_cell.length_b   1.000
_cell.length_c   1.000
_cell.angle_alpha   90.00
_cell.angle_beta   90.00
_cell.angle_gamma   90.00
#
_symmetry.space_group_name_H-M   'P 1'
#
loop_
_entity.id
_entity.type
_entity.pdbx_description
1 polymer ?
#
loop_
_entity_poly.entity_id
_entity_poly.type
_entity_poly.pdbx_seq_one_letter_code
_entity_poly.pdbx_strand_id
1 'polypeptide(L)'
;MRRTVSRRRRAIAAALGALGLIAVATTADAHGGRAALPSYDHVVVVVFENKQYGEIIGSRDAPYLNELAQSGADLTAMKALTHPSQPNYFNLFSGATQGITGDGCYAAQSMTAPNLAQELIAAGKTFASYNEGLPAQGSTTCSDGRYAQKHNPWFAFRNVPLDTGRTFAQFPRDDFGTLPTLSFVIPDMCNDMHDCAVGSGDTWLKNNLAGYARWAEDHNSLLMVTWDEDNYLGSNRIATVFHGAHVKRGSVSGDYNHYSLLRTFEDMYGTGHAGNAATAAPVTGIFDTGGTEPPGGGLELATPGPQTCRFAQECTVKLTATGGRTPLTYRVTGLPFGLSADAGVGRISGRPWQTGTFPVTATVTGAAGATATASFPLTVNWF
;
A
#
# COMPACT_ATOMS: atom_id res chain seq x y z
N MET A 1 -39.49 65.94 -56.91
CA MET A 1 -39.21 64.67 -56.21
C MET A 1 -38.52 64.96 -54.90
N ARG A 2 -39.28 64.96 -53.80
CA ARG A 2 -38.75 65.23 -52.45
C ARG A 2 -38.76 63.91 -51.68
N ARG A 3 -37.60 63.46 -51.19
CA ARG A 3 -37.49 62.30 -50.30
C ARG A 3 -37.48 62.76 -48.83
N THR A 4 -38.52 62.36 -48.15
CA THR A 4 -38.66 62.54 -46.67
C THR A 4 -37.80 61.56 -45.92
N VAL A 5 -36.96 62.07 -45.01
CA VAL A 5 -36.10 61.24 -44.10
C VAL A 5 -36.82 61.19 -42.76
N SER A 6 -37.26 60.00 -42.41
CA SER A 6 -37.82 59.66 -41.07
C SER A 6 -36.70 59.38 -40.03
N ARG A 7 -36.68 60.22 -38.99
CA ARG A 7 -35.81 60.01 -37.82
C ARG A 7 -36.50 59.04 -36.83
N ARG A 8 -35.94 57.81 -36.66
CA ARG A 8 -36.34 56.92 -35.59
C ARG A 8 -35.50 57.22 -34.34
N ARG A 9 -36.20 57.60 -33.27
CA ARG A 9 -35.61 57.73 -31.89
C ARG A 9 -35.35 56.31 -31.32
N ARG A 10 -34.15 56.07 -30.90
CA ARG A 10 -33.78 54.82 -30.15
C ARG A 10 -34.03 55.10 -28.68
N ALA A 11 -34.90 54.30 -28.04
CA ALA A 11 -35.04 54.20 -26.59
C ALA A 11 -33.95 53.27 -26.04
N ILE A 12 -33.21 53.76 -25.07
CA ILE A 12 -32.22 52.95 -24.34
C ILE A 12 -32.99 52.33 -23.15
N ALA A 13 -33.15 51.01 -23.17
CA ALA A 13 -33.64 50.27 -22.03
C ALA A 13 -32.44 49.82 -21.18
N ALA A 14 -32.36 50.31 -19.96
CA ALA A 14 -31.40 49.83 -18.98
C ALA A 14 -31.85 48.47 -18.43
N ALA A 15 -31.07 47.42 -18.71
CA ALA A 15 -31.26 46.10 -18.10
C ALA A 15 -30.43 46.02 -16.81
N LEU A 16 -31.11 45.97 -15.68
CA LEU A 16 -30.49 45.57 -14.39
C LEU A 16 -30.20 44.08 -14.45
N GLY A 17 -28.91 43.74 -14.51
CA GLY A 17 -28.43 42.35 -14.38
C GLY A 17 -28.45 41.93 -12.91
N ALA A 18 -29.33 41.00 -12.56
CA ALA A 18 -29.27 40.26 -11.33
C ALA A 18 -28.12 39.23 -11.45
N LEU A 19 -27.02 39.41 -10.68
CA LEU A 19 -26.01 38.36 -10.49
C LEU A 19 -26.63 37.27 -9.60
N GLY A 20 -27.06 36.18 -10.22
CA GLY A 20 -27.35 34.93 -9.53
C GLY A 20 -26.05 34.26 -9.13
N LEU A 21 -25.75 34.20 -7.83
CA LEU A 21 -24.73 33.29 -7.28
C LEU A 21 -25.22 31.85 -7.53
N ILE A 22 -24.62 31.19 -8.47
CA ILE A 22 -24.72 29.72 -8.61
C ILE A 22 -23.82 29.13 -7.51
N ALA A 23 -24.41 28.70 -6.40
CA ALA A 23 -23.75 27.84 -5.44
C ALA A 23 -23.53 26.48 -6.13
N VAL A 24 -22.30 26.22 -6.55
CA VAL A 24 -21.87 24.87 -6.94
C VAL A 24 -21.82 24.07 -5.65
N ALA A 25 -22.87 23.29 -5.38
CA ALA A 25 -22.82 22.24 -4.36
C ALA A 25 -21.84 21.18 -4.85
N THR A 26 -20.60 21.20 -4.35
CA THR A 26 -19.71 20.05 -4.43
C THR A 26 -20.35 18.96 -3.58
N THR A 27 -20.94 17.97 -4.22
CA THR A 27 -21.27 16.71 -3.56
C THR A 27 -19.94 16.10 -3.13
N ALA A 28 -19.61 16.21 -1.85
CA ALA A 28 -18.58 15.38 -1.27
C ALA A 28 -19.10 13.94 -1.36
N ASP A 29 -18.53 13.18 -2.28
CA ASP A 29 -18.73 11.75 -2.33
C ASP A 29 -18.30 11.18 -0.96
N ALA A 30 -19.29 10.76 -0.18
CA ALA A 30 -19.08 9.99 1.03
C ALA A 30 -18.56 8.58 0.65
N HIS A 31 -17.34 8.53 0.17
CA HIS A 31 -16.57 7.30 0.16
C HIS A 31 -16.25 7.02 1.63
N GLY A 32 -16.96 6.07 2.23
CA GLY A 32 -16.62 5.55 3.55
C GLY A 32 -15.13 5.26 3.58
N GLY A 33 -14.40 5.94 4.47
CA GLY A 33 -12.94 5.99 4.50
C GLY A 33 -12.33 4.59 4.50
N ARG A 34 -11.93 4.13 3.32
CA ARG A 34 -11.11 2.94 3.16
C ARG A 34 -9.75 3.31 3.75
N ALA A 35 -9.29 2.55 4.77
CA ALA A 35 -7.96 2.78 5.33
C ALA A 35 -6.95 2.79 4.18
N ALA A 36 -6.17 3.87 4.08
CA ALA A 36 -5.15 3.99 3.05
C ALA A 36 -4.13 2.86 3.23
N LEU A 37 -3.70 2.23 2.14
CA LEU A 37 -2.63 1.25 2.17
C LEU A 37 -1.29 1.96 2.46
N PRO A 38 -0.34 1.31 3.16
CA PRO A 38 0.99 1.88 3.34
C PRO A 38 1.68 2.04 1.98
N SER A 39 2.41 3.13 1.80
CA SER A 39 3.30 3.31 0.65
C SER A 39 4.72 2.95 1.07
N TYR A 40 5.26 1.90 0.48
CA TYR A 40 6.59 1.39 0.78
C TYR A 40 7.66 2.05 -0.09
N ASP A 41 8.88 2.18 0.46
CA ASP A 41 10.03 2.62 -0.31
C ASP A 41 10.49 1.52 -1.27
N HIS A 42 10.45 0.25 -0.82
CA HIS A 42 10.80 -0.91 -1.63
C HIS A 42 9.85 -2.08 -1.38
N VAL A 43 9.30 -2.64 -2.44
CA VAL A 43 8.53 -3.88 -2.44
C VAL A 43 9.28 -4.93 -3.25
N VAL A 44 9.54 -6.09 -2.66
CA VAL A 44 10.07 -7.26 -3.37
C VAL A 44 8.99 -8.33 -3.45
N VAL A 45 8.68 -8.76 -4.66
CA VAL A 45 7.68 -9.79 -4.97
C VAL A 45 8.42 -11.01 -5.51
N VAL A 46 8.36 -12.13 -4.79
CA VAL A 46 8.87 -13.42 -5.24
C VAL A 46 7.71 -14.27 -5.73
N VAL A 47 7.82 -14.83 -6.92
CA VAL A 47 6.80 -15.74 -7.47
C VAL A 47 7.41 -17.12 -7.62
N PHE A 48 6.81 -18.10 -6.98
CA PHE A 48 7.11 -19.52 -7.05
C PHE A 48 6.06 -20.25 -7.90
N GLU A 49 6.26 -21.56 -8.13
CA GLU A 49 5.57 -22.34 -9.13
C GLU A 49 4.88 -23.59 -8.56
N ASN A 50 3.65 -23.83 -9.06
CA ASN A 50 2.99 -25.14 -9.08
C ASN A 50 2.86 -25.84 -7.71
N LYS A 51 2.55 -25.12 -6.62
CA LYS A 51 2.34 -25.75 -5.31
C LYS A 51 1.05 -25.30 -4.66
N GLN A 52 0.30 -26.27 -4.15
CA GLN A 52 -0.88 -26.00 -3.32
C GLN A 52 -0.49 -25.35 -1.99
N TYR A 53 -1.39 -24.56 -1.42
CA TYR A 53 -1.25 -23.94 -0.12
C TYR A 53 -0.72 -24.91 0.96
N GLY A 54 -1.29 -26.12 1.06
CA GLY A 54 -0.92 -27.11 2.08
C GLY A 54 0.43 -27.81 1.85
N GLU A 55 1.01 -27.69 0.66
CA GLU A 55 2.37 -28.16 0.41
C GLU A 55 3.42 -27.19 0.97
N ILE A 56 3.02 -25.97 1.25
CA ILE A 56 3.87 -24.87 1.75
C ILE A 56 3.56 -24.57 3.22
N ILE A 57 2.33 -24.11 3.50
CA ILE A 57 1.93 -23.70 4.85
C ILE A 57 1.63 -24.93 5.71
N GLY A 58 2.40 -25.07 6.80
CA GLY A 58 2.39 -26.23 7.68
C GLY A 58 3.30 -27.38 7.22
N SER A 59 3.96 -27.27 6.07
CA SER A 59 4.87 -28.28 5.55
C SER A 59 6.23 -28.24 6.27
N ARG A 60 6.80 -29.43 6.54
CA ARG A 60 8.16 -29.57 7.07
C ARG A 60 9.23 -29.28 6.02
N ASP A 61 8.88 -29.33 4.75
CA ASP A 61 9.78 -29.07 3.63
C ASP A 61 9.90 -27.57 3.30
N ALA A 62 9.11 -26.71 3.96
CA ALA A 62 9.11 -25.27 3.80
C ALA A 62 9.34 -24.51 5.13
N PRO A 63 10.40 -24.81 5.90
CA PRO A 63 10.57 -24.23 7.23
C PRO A 63 10.73 -22.72 7.23
N TYR A 64 11.43 -22.14 6.27
CA TYR A 64 11.63 -20.68 6.18
C TYR A 64 10.36 -19.96 5.73
N LEU A 65 9.63 -20.49 4.77
CA LEU A 65 8.33 -19.95 4.35
C LEU A 65 7.33 -19.95 5.51
N ASN A 66 7.32 -21.00 6.33
CA ASN A 66 6.50 -21.06 7.54
C ASN A 66 6.96 -20.06 8.62
N GLU A 67 8.26 -19.79 8.75
CA GLU A 67 8.79 -18.72 9.61
C GLU A 67 8.26 -17.35 9.15
N LEU A 68 8.33 -17.04 7.85
CA LEU A 68 7.79 -15.80 7.27
C LEU A 68 6.28 -15.68 7.47
N ALA A 69 5.51 -16.75 7.26
CA ALA A 69 4.06 -16.77 7.47
C ALA A 69 3.68 -16.53 8.93
N GLN A 70 4.44 -17.06 9.89
CA GLN A 70 4.22 -16.89 11.33
C GLN A 70 4.63 -15.52 11.85
N SER A 71 5.67 -14.92 11.27
CA SER A 71 6.16 -13.58 11.65
C SER A 71 5.49 -12.45 10.87
N GLY A 72 4.85 -12.74 9.75
CA GLY A 72 4.15 -11.81 8.88
C GLY A 72 2.66 -12.11 8.76
N ALA A 73 2.10 -11.92 7.57
CA ALA A 73 0.70 -12.19 7.25
C ALA A 73 0.57 -13.28 6.18
N ASP A 74 -0.34 -14.24 6.42
CA ASP A 74 -0.67 -15.34 5.52
C ASP A 74 -2.09 -15.18 4.96
N LEU A 75 -2.25 -15.22 3.63
CA LEU A 75 -3.55 -15.21 2.96
C LEU A 75 -4.07 -16.65 2.80
N THR A 76 -4.92 -17.08 3.72
CA THR A 76 -5.36 -18.49 3.80
C THR A 76 -6.33 -18.92 2.70
N ALA A 77 -6.91 -18.00 1.93
CA ALA A 77 -7.89 -18.29 0.87
C ALA A 77 -7.49 -17.70 -0.49
N MET A 78 -6.22 -17.34 -0.67
CA MET A 78 -5.70 -16.85 -1.94
C MET A 78 -5.80 -17.94 -3.02
N LYS A 79 -6.24 -17.56 -4.21
CA LYS A 79 -6.37 -18.46 -5.37
C LYS A 79 -5.69 -17.87 -6.60
N ALA A 80 -5.03 -18.73 -7.34
CA ALA A 80 -4.66 -18.41 -8.72
C ALA A 80 -5.89 -18.44 -9.64
N LEU A 81 -5.76 -17.87 -10.82
CA LEU A 81 -6.91 -17.62 -11.71
C LEU A 81 -7.10 -18.71 -12.76
N THR A 82 -6.04 -19.36 -13.18
CA THR A 82 -6.08 -20.33 -14.29
C THR A 82 -4.91 -21.31 -14.25
N HIS A 83 -4.83 -22.16 -15.24
CA HIS A 83 -3.73 -23.00 -15.66
C HIS A 83 -3.54 -22.85 -17.19
N PRO A 84 -2.32 -22.96 -17.72
CA PRO A 84 -1.05 -23.13 -17.04
C PRO A 84 -0.45 -21.80 -16.51
N SER A 85 0.83 -21.83 -16.12
CA SER A 85 1.57 -20.76 -15.42
C SER A 85 1.52 -19.39 -16.09
N GLN A 86 1.95 -19.31 -17.35
CA GLN A 86 2.20 -18.01 -18.01
C GLN A 86 1.01 -17.04 -17.97
N PRO A 87 -0.25 -17.42 -18.24
CA PRO A 87 -1.41 -16.54 -18.09
C PRO A 87 -1.54 -15.92 -16.69
N ASN A 88 -1.14 -16.61 -15.61
CA ASN A 88 -1.20 -16.08 -14.25
C ASN A 88 -0.17 -14.97 -14.01
N TYR A 89 1.04 -15.08 -14.55
CA TYR A 89 2.02 -13.98 -14.51
C TYR A 89 1.50 -12.73 -15.23
N PHE A 90 0.85 -12.90 -16.40
CA PHE A 90 0.23 -11.78 -17.11
C PHE A 90 -0.92 -11.16 -16.29
N ASN A 91 -1.75 -11.97 -15.65
CA ASN A 91 -2.83 -11.51 -14.77
C ASN A 91 -2.29 -10.71 -13.59
N LEU A 92 -1.23 -11.19 -12.92
CA LEU A 92 -0.58 -10.49 -11.81
C LEU A 92 0.07 -9.18 -12.25
N PHE A 93 0.59 -9.10 -13.47
CA PHE A 93 1.34 -7.95 -13.95
C PHE A 93 0.50 -6.90 -14.69
N SER A 94 -0.56 -7.32 -15.40
CA SER A 94 -1.35 -6.43 -16.27
C SER A 94 -2.88 -6.57 -16.12
N GLY A 95 -3.33 -7.33 -15.15
CA GLY A 95 -4.76 -7.52 -14.88
C GLY A 95 -5.53 -8.30 -15.95
N ALA A 96 -4.84 -8.92 -16.91
CA ALA A 96 -5.42 -9.74 -17.96
C ALA A 96 -4.36 -10.65 -18.59
N THR A 97 -4.77 -11.77 -19.17
CA THR A 97 -3.87 -12.71 -19.85
C THR A 97 -3.24 -12.15 -21.13
N GLN A 98 -3.73 -11.02 -21.64
CA GLN A 98 -3.31 -10.41 -22.91
C GLN A 98 -3.42 -11.37 -24.12
N GLY A 99 -4.35 -12.34 -24.05
CA GLY A 99 -4.53 -13.35 -25.07
C GLY A 99 -3.56 -14.56 -24.96
N ILE A 100 -2.71 -14.58 -23.95
CA ILE A 100 -1.87 -15.72 -23.61
C ILE A 100 -2.74 -16.82 -22.99
N THR A 101 -2.64 -18.03 -23.52
CA THR A 101 -3.45 -19.19 -23.10
C THR A 101 -2.60 -20.42 -22.77
N GLY A 102 -1.27 -20.33 -22.87
CA GLY A 102 -0.35 -21.44 -22.65
C GLY A 102 1.06 -20.94 -22.37
N ASP A 103 1.97 -21.88 -22.17
CA ASP A 103 3.36 -21.64 -21.73
C ASP A 103 4.36 -21.45 -22.86
N GLY A 104 3.87 -21.24 -24.08
CA GLY A 104 4.74 -21.02 -25.25
C GLY A 104 5.45 -19.66 -25.18
N CYS A 105 6.55 -19.54 -25.93
CA CYS A 105 7.27 -18.29 -26.04
C CYS A 105 6.38 -17.21 -26.65
N TYR A 106 6.29 -16.06 -25.99
CA TYR A 106 5.63 -14.89 -26.56
C TYR A 106 6.61 -13.99 -27.31
N ALA A 107 6.10 -13.19 -28.25
CA ALA A 107 6.90 -12.19 -28.94
C ALA A 107 7.19 -11.01 -27.97
N ALA A 108 8.47 -10.76 -27.73
CA ALA A 108 8.89 -9.62 -26.89
C ALA A 108 8.48 -8.29 -27.51
N GLN A 109 8.21 -7.28 -26.66
CA GLN A 109 7.86 -5.90 -27.06
C GLN A 109 6.67 -5.82 -28.04
N SER A 110 5.73 -6.78 -27.95
CA SER A 110 4.57 -6.86 -28.84
C SER A 110 3.31 -6.25 -28.27
N MET A 111 3.22 -6.08 -26.96
CA MET A 111 2.05 -5.61 -26.23
C MET A 111 2.18 -4.15 -25.79
N THR A 112 1.04 -3.46 -25.62
CA THR A 112 0.98 -2.05 -25.20
C THR A 112 -0.07 -1.79 -24.12
N ALA A 113 -0.73 -2.83 -23.62
CA ALA A 113 -1.74 -2.68 -22.59
C ALA A 113 -1.15 -2.06 -21.31
N PRO A 114 -1.96 -1.37 -20.49
CA PRO A 114 -1.56 -0.93 -19.16
C PRO A 114 -1.03 -2.10 -18.33
N ASN A 115 -0.01 -1.82 -17.53
CA ASN A 115 0.62 -2.81 -16.66
C ASN A 115 1.31 -2.10 -15.49
N LEU A 116 1.59 -2.84 -14.43
CA LEU A 116 2.14 -2.31 -13.18
C LEU A 116 3.43 -1.51 -13.38
N ALA A 117 4.38 -2.01 -14.20
CA ALA A 117 5.64 -1.30 -14.41
C ALA A 117 5.45 0.04 -15.12
N GLN A 118 4.64 0.05 -16.18
CA GLN A 118 4.34 1.28 -16.93
C GLN A 118 3.63 2.32 -16.04
N GLU A 119 2.70 1.89 -15.20
CA GLU A 119 1.97 2.77 -14.30
C GLU A 119 2.88 3.34 -13.20
N LEU A 120 3.75 2.52 -12.59
CA LEU A 120 4.74 2.97 -11.63
C LEU A 120 5.70 4.00 -12.24
N ILE A 121 6.26 3.72 -13.42
CA ILE A 121 7.17 4.62 -14.12
C ILE A 121 6.48 5.94 -14.45
N ALA A 122 5.23 5.90 -14.92
CA ALA A 122 4.43 7.10 -15.20
C ALA A 122 4.17 7.93 -13.95
N ALA A 123 4.07 7.29 -12.78
CA ALA A 123 3.94 7.94 -11.47
C ALA A 123 5.29 8.39 -10.86
N GLY A 124 6.40 8.36 -11.62
CA GLY A 124 7.73 8.73 -11.14
C GLY A 124 8.36 7.74 -10.16
N LYS A 125 7.85 6.51 -10.12
CA LYS A 125 8.38 5.40 -9.34
C LYS A 125 9.30 4.53 -10.19
N THR A 126 10.03 3.61 -9.57
CA THR A 126 10.97 2.74 -10.25
C THR A 126 10.54 1.28 -10.19
N PHE A 127 10.83 0.56 -11.26
CA PHE A 127 10.53 -0.85 -11.42
C PHE A 127 11.74 -1.63 -11.91
N ALA A 128 11.95 -2.85 -11.44
CA ALA A 128 12.82 -3.84 -12.08
C ALA A 128 12.32 -5.26 -11.79
N SER A 129 12.81 -6.20 -12.59
CA SER A 129 12.77 -7.63 -12.29
C SER A 129 14.19 -8.19 -12.19
N TYR A 130 14.38 -9.13 -11.28
CA TYR A 130 15.63 -9.86 -11.07
C TYR A 130 15.39 -11.32 -11.35
N ASN A 131 15.97 -11.81 -12.43
CA ASN A 131 15.60 -13.08 -13.02
C ASN A 131 16.78 -14.04 -12.99
N GLU A 132 16.65 -15.14 -12.25
CA GLU A 132 17.70 -16.16 -12.17
C GLU A 132 17.84 -16.90 -13.49
N GLY A 133 19.07 -17.11 -13.92
CA GLY A 133 19.38 -17.72 -15.20
C GLY A 133 19.17 -16.84 -16.44
N LEU A 134 18.65 -15.60 -16.31
CA LEU A 134 18.59 -14.67 -17.45
C LEU A 134 20.02 -14.41 -17.96
N PRO A 135 20.32 -14.63 -19.26
CA PRO A 135 21.70 -14.60 -19.74
C PRO A 135 22.34 -13.21 -19.72
N ALA A 136 21.54 -12.16 -19.87
CA ALA A 136 21.98 -10.77 -19.80
C ALA A 136 20.81 -9.85 -19.48
N GLN A 137 21.08 -8.68 -18.90
CA GLN A 137 20.06 -7.64 -18.67
C GLN A 137 19.36 -7.28 -19.99
N GLY A 138 18.03 -7.25 -19.95
CA GLY A 138 17.19 -6.94 -21.11
C GLY A 138 17.09 -8.06 -22.15
N SER A 139 17.63 -9.25 -21.87
CA SER A 139 17.50 -10.39 -22.77
C SER A 139 16.04 -10.81 -22.95
N THR A 140 15.66 -11.05 -24.19
CA THR A 140 14.30 -11.50 -24.55
C THR A 140 14.30 -12.97 -24.98
N THR A 141 15.34 -13.73 -24.61
CA THR A 141 15.42 -15.16 -24.94
C THR A 141 14.24 -15.92 -24.33
N CYS A 142 13.77 -16.93 -25.06
CA CYS A 142 12.64 -17.75 -24.60
C CYS A 142 13.04 -18.67 -23.45
N SER A 143 14.22 -19.29 -23.54
CA SER A 143 14.78 -20.14 -22.48
C SER A 143 16.30 -20.16 -22.59
N ASP A 144 16.97 -20.33 -21.45
CA ASP A 144 18.41 -20.56 -21.36
C ASP A 144 18.70 -21.35 -20.08
N GLY A 145 19.17 -22.60 -20.25
CA GLY A 145 19.31 -23.51 -19.13
C GLY A 145 18.00 -23.69 -18.36
N ARG A 146 17.96 -23.16 -17.12
CA ARG A 146 16.76 -23.18 -16.26
C ARG A 146 15.96 -21.88 -16.29
N TYR A 147 16.38 -20.88 -17.04
CA TYR A 147 15.61 -19.67 -17.24
C TYR A 147 14.43 -19.93 -18.17
N ALA A 148 13.25 -19.41 -17.83
CA ALA A 148 12.06 -19.49 -18.65
C ALA A 148 11.39 -18.11 -18.81
N GLN A 149 11.24 -17.66 -20.07
CA GLN A 149 10.57 -16.40 -20.40
C GLN A 149 9.12 -16.37 -19.89
N LYS A 150 8.45 -17.50 -19.85
CA LYS A 150 7.04 -17.63 -19.45
C LYS A 150 6.75 -17.05 -18.07
N HIS A 151 7.74 -16.97 -17.17
CA HIS A 151 7.63 -16.39 -15.84
C HIS A 151 7.91 -14.87 -15.80
N ASN A 152 8.16 -14.25 -16.94
CA ASN A 152 8.70 -12.89 -17.05
C ASN A 152 7.83 -11.99 -17.95
N PRO A 153 6.57 -11.68 -17.62
CA PRO A 153 5.62 -11.03 -18.52
C PRO A 153 6.04 -9.63 -18.99
N TRP A 154 6.87 -8.92 -18.25
CA TRP A 154 7.32 -7.56 -18.56
C TRP A 154 8.04 -7.44 -19.90
N PHE A 155 8.73 -8.46 -20.35
CA PHE A 155 9.40 -8.45 -21.67
C PHE A 155 8.43 -8.43 -22.86
N ALA A 156 7.17 -8.80 -22.65
CA ALA A 156 6.14 -8.72 -23.70
C ALA A 156 5.72 -7.28 -24.01
N PHE A 157 5.86 -6.35 -23.06
CA PHE A 157 5.28 -5.03 -23.15
C PHE A 157 6.29 -3.98 -23.67
N ARG A 158 5.90 -3.31 -24.77
CA ARG A 158 6.69 -2.24 -25.40
C ARG A 158 6.82 -0.98 -24.53
N ASN A 159 5.86 -0.75 -23.66
CA ASN A 159 5.83 0.35 -22.71
C ASN A 159 6.60 0.06 -21.41
N VAL A 160 7.34 -1.04 -21.34
CA VAL A 160 8.29 -1.39 -20.27
C VAL A 160 9.70 -1.45 -20.87
N PRO A 161 10.65 -0.65 -20.40
CA PRO A 161 12.03 -0.68 -20.88
C PRO A 161 12.68 -2.05 -20.63
N LEU A 162 13.34 -2.61 -21.64
CA LEU A 162 13.94 -3.95 -21.53
C LEU A 162 15.02 -4.04 -20.44
N ASP A 163 15.74 -2.97 -20.19
CA ASP A 163 16.81 -2.89 -19.17
C ASP A 163 16.29 -2.96 -17.74
N THR A 164 14.97 -2.84 -17.51
CA THR A 164 14.33 -3.13 -16.21
C THR A 164 14.37 -4.63 -15.88
N GLY A 165 14.50 -5.50 -16.87
CA GLY A 165 14.73 -6.93 -16.70
C GLY A 165 16.21 -7.23 -16.45
N ARG A 166 16.58 -7.44 -15.20
CA ARG A 166 17.95 -7.64 -14.71
C ARG A 166 18.22 -9.11 -14.45
N THR A 167 19.50 -9.49 -14.50
CA THR A 167 19.91 -10.81 -13.99
C THR A 167 19.82 -10.83 -12.46
N PHE A 168 19.57 -11.99 -11.86
CA PHE A 168 19.51 -12.09 -10.40
C PHE A 168 20.85 -11.79 -9.71
N ALA A 169 21.98 -11.90 -10.40
CA ALA A 169 23.27 -11.49 -9.91
C ALA A 169 23.36 -9.97 -9.59
N GLN A 170 22.46 -9.16 -10.19
CA GLN A 170 22.37 -7.71 -9.95
C GLN A 170 21.45 -7.35 -8.76
N PHE A 171 20.82 -8.36 -8.12
CA PHE A 171 20.04 -8.11 -6.90
C PHE A 171 20.99 -7.67 -5.77
N PRO A 172 20.72 -6.54 -5.08
CA PRO A 172 21.57 -6.06 -4.00
C PRO A 172 21.69 -7.10 -2.87
N ARG A 173 22.89 -7.21 -2.29
CA ARG A 173 23.15 -8.14 -1.18
C ARG A 173 23.40 -7.41 0.14
N ASP A 174 23.99 -6.21 0.07
CA ASP A 174 24.45 -5.47 1.23
C ASP A 174 23.73 -4.11 1.40
N ASP A 175 23.25 -3.51 0.31
CA ASP A 175 22.54 -2.21 0.34
C ASP A 175 21.18 -2.32 -0.37
N PHE A 176 20.16 -2.75 0.37
CA PHE A 176 18.80 -2.87 -0.13
C PHE A 176 18.11 -1.53 -0.38
N GLY A 177 18.63 -0.41 0.15
CA GLY A 177 18.13 0.93 -0.15
C GLY A 177 18.33 1.36 -1.61
N THR A 178 19.10 0.59 -2.40
CA THR A 178 19.28 0.80 -3.84
C THR A 178 18.25 0.07 -4.72
N LEU A 179 17.37 -0.73 -4.12
CA LEU A 179 16.30 -1.41 -4.83
C LEU A 179 15.32 -0.42 -5.49
N PRO A 180 14.70 -0.78 -6.61
CA PRO A 180 13.54 -0.05 -7.13
C PRO A 180 12.38 0.01 -6.13
N THR A 181 11.42 0.91 -6.40
CA THR A 181 10.18 1.00 -5.63
C THR A 181 9.43 -0.33 -5.61
N LEU A 182 9.38 -1.04 -6.74
CA LEU A 182 8.84 -2.39 -6.81
C LEU A 182 9.73 -3.28 -7.67
N SER A 183 10.05 -4.44 -7.15
CA SER A 183 10.91 -5.44 -7.80
C SER A 183 10.22 -6.81 -7.82
N PHE A 184 10.20 -7.46 -8.98
CA PHE A 184 9.92 -8.90 -9.04
C PHE A 184 11.23 -9.67 -8.94
N VAL A 185 11.21 -10.78 -8.24
CA VAL A 185 12.31 -11.75 -8.16
C VAL A 185 11.78 -13.09 -8.62
N ILE A 186 12.36 -13.60 -9.70
CA ILE A 186 11.96 -14.86 -10.34
C ILE A 186 13.12 -15.84 -10.22
N PRO A 187 12.99 -16.87 -9.38
CA PRO A 187 13.97 -17.96 -9.33
C PRO A 187 13.98 -18.75 -10.64
N ASP A 188 15.01 -19.56 -10.87
CA ASP A 188 15.04 -20.49 -12.01
C ASP A 188 14.07 -21.68 -11.81
N MET A 189 13.81 -22.46 -12.86
CA MET A 189 12.85 -23.56 -12.89
C MET A 189 13.05 -24.64 -11.80
N CYS A 190 14.22 -24.70 -11.16
CA CYS A 190 14.43 -25.56 -10.02
C CYS A 190 14.17 -24.84 -8.71
N ASN A 191 14.68 -23.63 -8.58
CA ASN A 191 14.58 -22.84 -7.37
C ASN A 191 13.20 -22.24 -7.16
N ASP A 192 12.38 -22.11 -8.21
CA ASP A 192 10.98 -21.72 -8.14
C ASP A 192 10.02 -22.87 -7.75
N MET A 193 10.54 -24.09 -7.57
CA MET A 193 9.80 -25.32 -7.23
C MET A 193 9.06 -25.98 -8.43
N HIS A 194 9.20 -25.46 -9.66
CA HIS A 194 8.57 -26.09 -10.84
C HIS A 194 9.14 -27.50 -11.09
N ASP A 195 10.45 -27.59 -11.30
CA ASP A 195 11.15 -28.85 -11.60
C ASP A 195 11.73 -29.55 -10.38
N CYS A 196 11.82 -28.88 -9.23
CA CYS A 196 12.45 -29.38 -8.03
C CYS A 196 11.50 -29.37 -6.82
N ALA A 197 11.94 -29.99 -5.72
CA ALA A 197 11.14 -30.11 -4.50
C ALA A 197 10.96 -28.76 -3.79
N VAL A 198 9.91 -28.66 -2.97
CA VAL A 198 9.61 -27.48 -2.11
C VAL A 198 10.82 -27.05 -1.29
N GLY A 199 11.57 -27.99 -0.69
CA GLY A 199 12.76 -27.68 0.10
C GLY A 199 13.88 -26.99 -0.67
N SER A 200 13.94 -27.15 -1.99
CA SER A 200 14.91 -26.43 -2.85
C SER A 200 14.58 -24.94 -2.89
N GLY A 201 13.32 -24.60 -3.18
CA GLY A 201 12.86 -23.21 -3.22
C GLY A 201 12.86 -22.54 -1.85
N ASP A 202 12.47 -23.24 -0.79
CA ASP A 202 12.54 -22.73 0.59
C ASP A 202 13.99 -22.39 1.00
N THR A 203 14.93 -23.28 0.68
CA THR A 203 16.36 -23.05 0.94
C THR A 203 16.90 -21.90 0.11
N TRP A 204 16.51 -21.82 -1.18
CA TRP A 204 16.89 -20.72 -2.05
C TRP A 204 16.38 -19.38 -1.52
N LEU A 205 15.10 -19.31 -1.14
CA LEU A 205 14.49 -18.11 -0.56
C LEU A 205 15.24 -17.65 0.70
N LYS A 206 15.50 -18.57 1.61
CA LYS A 206 16.27 -18.30 2.84
C LYS A 206 17.64 -17.74 2.54
N ASN A 207 18.38 -18.38 1.65
CA ASN A 207 19.77 -18.02 1.36
C ASN A 207 19.88 -16.66 0.62
N ASN A 208 18.88 -16.31 -0.16
CA ASN A 208 18.91 -15.13 -1.02
C ASN A 208 18.13 -13.93 -0.49
N LEU A 209 17.04 -14.15 0.24
CA LEU A 209 16.12 -13.09 0.63
C LEU A 209 15.95 -12.90 2.16
N ALA A 210 16.52 -13.78 3.02
CA ALA A 210 16.41 -13.60 4.47
C ALA A 210 17.06 -12.30 4.96
N GLY A 211 18.13 -11.83 4.30
CA GLY A 211 18.74 -10.53 4.57
C GLY A 211 17.76 -9.38 4.30
N TYR A 212 17.14 -9.39 3.14
CA TYR A 212 16.11 -8.41 2.76
C TYR A 212 14.89 -8.48 3.68
N ALA A 213 14.37 -9.67 3.96
CA ALA A 213 13.20 -9.85 4.82
C ALA A 213 13.38 -9.17 6.18
N ARG A 214 14.51 -9.42 6.85
CA ARG A 214 14.84 -8.76 8.13
C ARG A 214 15.04 -7.26 7.99
N TRP A 215 15.74 -6.81 6.95
CA TRP A 215 15.96 -5.39 6.70
C TRP A 215 14.63 -4.65 6.46
N ALA A 216 13.69 -5.28 5.76
CA ALA A 216 12.39 -4.71 5.43
C ALA A 216 11.52 -4.38 6.66
N GLU A 217 11.71 -5.10 7.80
CA GLU A 217 10.97 -4.84 9.03
C GLU A 217 11.21 -3.41 9.57
N ASP A 218 12.43 -2.91 9.44
CA ASP A 218 12.87 -1.63 10.00
C ASP A 218 12.98 -0.50 8.97
N HIS A 219 12.81 -0.78 7.66
CA HIS A 219 13.10 0.15 6.56
C HIS A 219 11.91 0.37 5.62
N ASN A 220 10.72 0.62 6.14
CA ASN A 220 9.52 0.92 5.33
C ASN A 220 9.47 0.11 4.02
N SER A 221 9.71 -1.19 4.10
CA SER A 221 9.84 -2.08 2.95
C SER A 221 9.05 -3.38 3.17
N LEU A 222 8.74 -4.06 2.07
CA LEU A 222 7.85 -5.21 2.05
C LEU A 222 8.43 -6.34 1.22
N LEU A 223 8.41 -7.55 1.76
CA LEU A 223 8.57 -8.81 1.03
C LEU A 223 7.18 -9.44 0.85
N MET A 224 6.82 -9.77 -0.37
CA MET A 224 5.69 -10.64 -0.69
C MET A 224 6.20 -11.89 -1.40
N VAL A 225 5.75 -13.04 -0.95
CA VAL A 225 6.02 -14.34 -1.59
C VAL A 225 4.70 -14.95 -1.99
N THR A 226 4.55 -15.33 -3.25
CA THR A 226 3.33 -15.94 -3.78
C THR A 226 3.66 -17.03 -4.81
N TRP A 227 2.64 -17.72 -5.28
CA TRP A 227 2.71 -18.74 -6.34
C TRP A 227 1.89 -18.30 -7.53
N ASP A 228 2.26 -18.78 -8.70
CA ASP A 228 1.50 -18.55 -9.93
C ASP A 228 0.22 -19.38 -9.97
N GLU A 229 0.30 -20.68 -9.65
CA GLU A 229 -0.82 -21.63 -9.63
C GLU A 229 -0.54 -22.80 -8.67
N ASP A 230 -1.55 -23.68 -8.48
CA ASP A 230 -1.34 -24.93 -7.75
C ASP A 230 -0.80 -26.06 -8.68
N ASN A 231 -0.69 -27.27 -8.16
CA ASN A 231 -0.17 -28.44 -8.85
C ASN A 231 -1.23 -29.20 -9.69
N TYR A 232 -2.32 -28.56 -10.12
CA TYR A 232 -3.45 -29.16 -10.86
C TYR A 232 -4.29 -30.18 -10.07
N LEU A 233 -3.99 -30.43 -8.79
CA LEU A 233 -4.71 -31.41 -7.98
C LEU A 233 -5.68 -30.77 -6.98
N GLY A 234 -5.72 -29.47 -6.90
CA GLY A 234 -6.50 -28.71 -5.94
C GLY A 234 -7.53 -27.77 -6.56
N SER A 235 -7.90 -26.77 -5.77
CA SER A 235 -8.85 -25.71 -6.14
C SER A 235 -8.14 -24.45 -6.61
N ASN A 236 -6.93 -24.55 -7.06
CA ASN A 236 -6.01 -23.46 -7.38
C ASN A 236 -5.73 -22.52 -6.19
N ARG A 237 -5.77 -23.08 -4.97
CA ARG A 237 -5.46 -22.38 -3.74
C ARG A 237 -3.95 -22.40 -3.50
N ILE A 238 -3.36 -21.21 -3.47
CA ILE A 238 -1.91 -20.99 -3.37
C ILE A 238 -1.56 -20.28 -2.07
N ALA A 239 -0.31 -20.43 -1.61
CA ALA A 239 0.21 -19.66 -0.50
C ALA A 239 0.53 -18.23 -0.95
N THR A 240 0.30 -17.25 -0.07
CA THR A 240 0.74 -15.88 -0.27
C THR A 240 1.04 -15.27 1.09
N VAL A 241 2.30 -14.88 1.27
CA VAL A 241 2.84 -14.39 2.54
C VAL A 241 3.37 -12.97 2.35
N PHE A 242 3.03 -12.10 3.29
CA PHE A 242 3.57 -10.75 3.38
C PHE A 242 4.41 -10.61 4.64
N HIS A 243 5.60 -10.00 4.52
CA HIS A 243 6.53 -9.80 5.62
C HIS A 243 7.27 -8.47 5.46
N GLY A 244 7.44 -7.72 6.56
CA GLY A 244 8.14 -6.43 6.55
C GLY A 244 7.45 -5.38 7.40
N ALA A 245 7.83 -4.12 7.19
CA ALA A 245 7.24 -2.98 7.91
C ALA A 245 5.72 -2.91 7.72
N HIS A 246 5.02 -2.49 8.75
CA HIS A 246 3.55 -2.29 8.72
C HIS A 246 2.72 -3.55 8.42
N VAL A 247 3.32 -4.74 8.40
CA VAL A 247 2.58 -5.99 8.23
C VAL A 247 2.12 -6.50 9.60
N LYS A 248 0.81 -6.71 9.74
CA LYS A 248 0.20 -7.36 10.93
C LYS A 248 0.45 -8.84 10.87
N ARG A 249 0.97 -9.40 11.95
CA ARG A 249 1.09 -10.85 12.08
C ARG A 249 -0.30 -11.49 12.13
N GLY A 250 -0.46 -12.57 11.39
CA GLY A 250 -1.67 -13.38 11.43
C GLY A 250 -2.14 -13.87 10.08
N SER A 251 -3.27 -14.55 10.08
CA SER A 251 -3.87 -15.13 8.89
C SER A 251 -5.13 -14.37 8.50
N VAL A 252 -5.32 -14.14 7.21
CA VAL A 252 -6.49 -13.47 6.63
C VAL A 252 -7.14 -14.37 5.60
N SER A 253 -8.46 -14.54 5.71
CA SER A 253 -9.26 -15.46 4.87
C SER A 253 -10.08 -14.74 3.78
N GLY A 254 -9.67 -13.56 3.34
CA GLY A 254 -10.32 -12.87 2.22
C GLY A 254 -10.23 -13.66 0.91
N ASP A 255 -11.27 -13.56 0.08
CA ASP A 255 -11.27 -14.16 -1.26
C ASP A 255 -10.44 -13.28 -2.21
N TYR A 256 -9.16 -13.58 -2.29
CA TYR A 256 -8.17 -12.83 -3.06
C TYR A 256 -7.63 -13.68 -4.22
N ASN A 257 -7.15 -13.00 -5.26
CA ASN A 257 -6.47 -13.60 -6.41
C ASN A 257 -5.38 -12.65 -6.95
N HIS A 258 -4.72 -13.01 -8.05
CA HIS A 258 -3.66 -12.21 -8.65
C HIS A 258 -4.11 -10.77 -8.99
N TYR A 259 -5.36 -10.55 -9.38
CA TYR A 259 -5.90 -9.20 -9.60
C TYR A 259 -5.97 -8.41 -8.29
N SER A 260 -6.23 -9.07 -7.17
CA SER A 260 -6.24 -8.44 -5.84
C SER A 260 -4.83 -7.98 -5.43
N LEU A 261 -3.80 -8.77 -5.74
CA LEU A 261 -2.40 -8.39 -5.50
C LEU A 261 -1.99 -7.20 -6.37
N LEU A 262 -2.27 -7.25 -7.67
CA LEU A 262 -2.02 -6.14 -8.59
C LEU A 262 -2.71 -4.87 -8.11
N ARG A 263 -4.01 -4.93 -7.81
CA ARG A 263 -4.78 -3.82 -7.26
C ARG A 263 -4.17 -3.25 -5.98
N THR A 264 -3.63 -4.10 -5.12
CA THR A 264 -2.99 -3.68 -3.88
C THR A 264 -1.76 -2.83 -4.15
N PHE A 265 -0.91 -3.22 -5.09
CA PHE A 265 0.26 -2.42 -5.47
C PHE A 265 -0.13 -1.11 -6.15
N GLU A 266 -1.11 -1.12 -7.03
CA GLU A 266 -1.64 0.07 -7.68
C GLU A 266 -2.22 1.08 -6.66
N ASP A 267 -3.02 0.60 -5.70
CA ASP A 267 -3.57 1.43 -4.63
C ASP A 267 -2.47 1.95 -3.67
N MET A 268 -1.41 1.18 -3.38
CA MET A 268 -0.26 1.62 -2.57
C MET A 268 0.46 2.83 -3.15
N TYR A 269 0.51 2.93 -4.47
CA TYR A 269 1.25 3.99 -5.15
C TYR A 269 0.34 5.00 -5.86
N GLY A 270 -0.97 4.86 -5.73
CA GLY A 270 -1.95 5.78 -6.30
C GLY A 270 -1.90 5.83 -7.83
N THR A 271 -1.60 4.71 -8.47
CA THR A 271 -1.55 4.58 -9.93
C THR A 271 -2.93 4.29 -10.53
N GLY A 272 -3.01 4.11 -11.85
CA GLY A 272 -4.17 3.54 -12.52
C GLY A 272 -4.40 2.08 -12.09
N HIS A 273 -5.46 1.47 -12.61
CA HIS A 273 -5.77 0.06 -12.34
C HIS A 273 -5.82 -0.71 -13.66
N ALA A 274 -4.85 -1.58 -13.88
CA ALA A 274 -4.73 -2.35 -15.12
C ALA A 274 -5.77 -3.49 -15.18
N GLY A 275 -6.47 -3.59 -16.29
CA GLY A 275 -7.38 -4.70 -16.58
C GLY A 275 -8.39 -4.98 -15.46
N ASN A 276 -8.48 -6.24 -15.04
CA ASN A 276 -9.42 -6.68 -14.01
C ASN A 276 -9.03 -6.24 -12.58
N ALA A 277 -7.84 -5.69 -12.36
CA ALA A 277 -7.50 -5.06 -11.08
C ALA A 277 -8.43 -3.89 -10.76
N ALA A 278 -9.00 -3.21 -11.78
CA ALA A 278 -9.96 -2.11 -11.62
C ALA A 278 -11.20 -2.51 -10.79
N THR A 279 -11.61 -3.77 -10.83
CA THR A 279 -12.80 -4.27 -10.12
C THR A 279 -12.45 -5.21 -8.96
N ALA A 280 -11.19 -5.61 -8.83
CA ALA A 280 -10.75 -6.49 -7.75
C ALA A 280 -10.69 -5.76 -6.40
N ALA A 281 -10.96 -6.48 -5.32
CA ALA A 281 -10.73 -5.98 -3.98
C ALA A 281 -9.24 -6.06 -3.65
N PRO A 282 -8.58 -4.98 -3.18
CA PRO A 282 -7.21 -5.05 -2.71
C PRO A 282 -7.11 -5.79 -1.37
N VAL A 283 -5.93 -6.31 -1.10
CA VAL A 283 -5.58 -6.88 0.20
C VAL A 283 -5.36 -5.74 1.20
N THR A 284 -6.23 -5.60 2.19
CA THR A 284 -6.15 -4.49 3.15
C THR A 284 -5.96 -4.94 4.61
N GLY A 285 -6.53 -6.08 4.99
CA GLY A 285 -6.60 -6.53 6.39
C GLY A 285 -5.25 -6.90 7.03
N ILE A 286 -4.22 -7.07 6.23
CA ILE A 286 -2.87 -7.48 6.67
C ILE A 286 -1.95 -6.30 7.03
N PHE A 287 -2.35 -5.07 6.74
CA PHE A 287 -1.50 -3.91 7.00
C PHE A 287 -1.90 -3.23 8.30
N ASP A 288 -0.91 -2.93 9.12
CA ASP A 288 -1.04 -1.97 10.18
C ASP A 288 -0.88 -0.58 9.56
N THR A 289 -2.00 -0.09 9.09
CA THR A 289 -2.04 1.27 8.54
C THR A 289 -2.02 2.31 9.65
N GLY A 290 -1.75 1.89 10.92
CA GLY A 290 -1.64 2.74 12.13
C GLY A 290 -1.97 4.21 11.89
N GLY A 291 -3.14 4.52 11.31
CA GLY A 291 -3.51 5.86 10.94
C GLY A 291 -2.46 6.60 10.08
N THR A 292 -1.78 5.95 9.14
CA THR A 292 -0.90 6.66 8.21
C THR A 292 -1.76 7.43 7.20
N GLU A 293 -1.95 8.69 7.51
CA GLU A 293 -2.32 9.71 6.55
C GLU A 293 -1.26 9.78 5.43
N PRO A 294 -1.67 10.05 4.15
CA PRO A 294 -0.73 10.28 3.05
C PRO A 294 0.31 11.33 3.44
N PRO A 295 1.51 11.36 2.87
CA PRO A 295 2.48 12.42 3.11
C PRO A 295 1.85 13.76 2.72
N GLY A 296 1.32 14.50 3.72
CA GLY A 296 0.60 15.76 3.56
C GLY A 296 -0.45 16.04 4.63
N GLY A 297 -0.93 15.04 5.35
CA GLY A 297 -1.80 15.24 6.51
C GLY A 297 -0.97 15.47 7.77
N GLY A 298 -0.79 16.72 8.20
CA GLY A 298 -0.09 17.08 9.42
C GLY A 298 -0.75 16.48 10.65
N LEU A 299 0.06 16.14 11.67
CA LEU A 299 -0.46 15.83 13.01
C LEU A 299 -1.32 17.00 13.48
N GLU A 300 -2.59 16.73 13.76
CA GLU A 300 -3.54 17.74 14.27
C GLU A 300 -4.01 17.35 15.67
N LEU A 301 -4.15 18.34 16.54
CA LEU A 301 -4.75 18.19 17.86
C LEU A 301 -6.06 18.98 17.87
N ALA A 302 -7.18 18.27 17.94
CA ALA A 302 -8.48 18.93 18.02
C ALA A 302 -8.59 19.76 19.30
N THR A 303 -9.01 21.01 19.17
CA THR A 303 -9.25 21.87 20.33
C THR A 303 -10.49 21.38 21.07
N PRO A 304 -10.38 20.99 22.36
CA PRO A 304 -11.52 20.46 23.12
C PRO A 304 -12.63 21.50 23.39
N GLY A 305 -12.42 22.74 22.97
CA GLY A 305 -13.28 23.86 23.36
C GLY A 305 -13.16 24.21 24.84
N PRO A 306 -13.95 25.20 25.36
CA PRO A 306 -13.96 25.55 26.78
C PRO A 306 -14.39 24.36 27.64
N GLN A 307 -13.62 24.05 28.67
CA GLN A 307 -13.88 22.95 29.60
C GLN A 307 -14.25 23.49 30.99
N THR A 308 -15.13 22.77 31.68
CA THR A 308 -15.53 23.16 33.04
C THR A 308 -15.42 21.97 33.99
N CYS A 309 -14.75 22.18 35.12
CA CYS A 309 -14.64 21.24 36.22
C CYS A 309 -15.21 21.85 37.49
N ARG A 310 -15.46 21.01 38.51
CA ARG A 310 -15.86 21.47 39.85
C ARG A 310 -14.72 21.27 40.85
N PHE A 311 -14.58 22.21 41.78
CA PHE A 311 -13.59 22.13 42.82
C PHE A 311 -13.72 20.83 43.63
N ALA A 312 -12.59 20.20 43.92
CA ALA A 312 -12.47 18.94 44.68
C ALA A 312 -13.25 17.74 44.11
N GLN A 313 -13.87 17.85 42.93
CA GLN A 313 -14.57 16.75 42.28
C GLN A 313 -13.72 16.17 41.13
N GLU A 314 -13.99 14.93 40.78
CA GLU A 314 -13.29 14.29 39.67
C GLU A 314 -13.60 14.99 38.36
N CYS A 315 -12.55 15.30 37.62
CA CYS A 315 -12.63 15.93 36.30
C CYS A 315 -11.82 15.14 35.31
N THR A 316 -12.37 14.97 34.10
CA THR A 316 -11.69 14.29 32.99
C THR A 316 -11.90 15.08 31.72
N VAL A 317 -10.81 15.37 30.98
CA VAL A 317 -10.84 15.97 29.65
C VAL A 317 -10.06 15.06 28.71
N LYS A 318 -10.67 14.67 27.59
CA LYS A 318 -10.04 13.87 26.55
C LYS A 318 -9.46 14.78 25.47
N LEU A 319 -8.21 14.56 25.12
CA LEU A 319 -7.53 15.17 23.99
C LEU A 319 -7.63 14.21 22.79
N THR A 320 -8.05 14.72 21.65
CA THR A 320 -8.20 13.91 20.42
C THR A 320 -7.22 14.43 19.39
N ALA A 321 -6.23 13.62 19.04
CA ALA A 321 -5.33 13.89 17.94
C ALA A 321 -5.70 13.03 16.73
N THR A 322 -5.47 13.59 15.54
CA THR A 322 -5.61 12.91 14.24
C THR A 322 -4.34 13.10 13.44
N GLY A 323 -4.01 12.14 12.59
CA GLY A 323 -2.75 12.16 11.85
C GLY A 323 -1.51 11.92 12.75
N GLY A 324 -0.34 12.00 12.13
CA GLY A 324 0.94 11.78 12.78
C GLY A 324 1.29 10.30 13.02
N ARG A 325 2.58 10.03 13.19
CA ARG A 325 3.11 8.67 13.38
C ARG A 325 3.02 8.25 14.84
N THR A 326 2.43 7.12 15.13
CA THR A 326 2.37 6.52 16.49
C THR A 326 3.72 5.91 16.91
N PRO A 327 4.02 5.85 18.22
CA PRO A 327 3.19 6.29 19.34
C PRO A 327 3.10 7.82 19.42
N LEU A 328 1.91 8.32 19.82
CA LEU A 328 1.71 9.73 20.10
C LEU A 328 2.03 9.98 21.59
N THR A 329 2.74 11.08 21.85
CA THR A 329 3.06 11.50 23.22
C THR A 329 2.44 12.87 23.49
N TYR A 330 1.71 12.99 24.59
CA TYR A 330 1.00 14.21 24.96
C TYR A 330 1.72 14.93 26.11
N ARG A 331 1.86 16.24 25.98
CA ARG A 331 2.33 17.14 27.04
C ARG A 331 1.31 18.25 27.26
N VAL A 332 0.95 18.50 28.49
CA VAL A 332 -0.03 19.55 28.86
C VAL A 332 0.57 20.48 29.88
N THR A 333 0.37 21.79 29.67
CA THR A 333 0.79 22.84 30.56
C THR A 333 -0.39 23.75 30.95
N GLY A 334 -0.27 24.51 32.06
CA GLY A 334 -1.32 25.42 32.50
C GLY A 334 -2.45 24.76 33.28
N LEU A 335 -2.30 23.49 33.70
CA LEU A 335 -3.30 22.81 34.53
C LEU A 335 -3.36 23.35 35.93
N PRO A 336 -4.57 23.49 36.57
CA PRO A 336 -4.70 23.80 37.99
C PRO A 336 -4.14 22.65 38.84
N PHE A 337 -3.68 22.96 40.03
CA PHE A 337 -3.20 21.97 40.99
C PHE A 337 -4.24 20.89 41.24
N GLY A 338 -3.82 19.61 41.19
CA GLY A 338 -4.68 18.44 41.35
C GLY A 338 -5.14 17.78 40.06
N LEU A 339 -4.88 18.40 38.90
CA LEU A 339 -5.03 17.74 37.57
C LEU A 339 -3.67 17.36 37.00
N SER A 340 -3.63 16.22 36.31
CA SER A 340 -2.47 15.72 35.57
C SER A 340 -2.86 15.20 34.20
N ALA A 341 -1.92 15.17 33.27
CA ALA A 341 -2.10 14.59 31.96
C ALA A 341 -1.38 13.25 31.84
N ASP A 342 -2.06 12.26 31.26
CA ASP A 342 -1.47 11.00 30.86
C ASP A 342 -0.81 11.17 29.48
N ALA A 343 0.50 11.01 29.42
CA ALA A 343 1.27 11.25 28.21
C ALA A 343 1.00 10.22 27.11
N GLY A 344 0.56 9.01 27.44
CA GLY A 344 0.37 7.92 26.46
C GLY A 344 -1.02 7.88 25.84
N VAL A 345 -2.05 8.39 26.55
CA VAL A 345 -3.46 8.26 26.10
C VAL A 345 -4.17 9.58 25.87
N GLY A 346 -3.50 10.73 26.07
CA GLY A 346 -4.10 12.03 25.82
C GLY A 346 -5.30 12.32 26.71
N ARG A 347 -5.22 12.00 28.00
CA ARG A 347 -6.27 12.24 28.98
C ARG A 347 -5.76 13.14 30.12
N ILE A 348 -6.47 14.22 30.40
CA ILE A 348 -6.29 15.03 31.59
C ILE A 348 -7.27 14.52 32.63
N SER A 349 -6.83 14.24 33.86
CA SER A 349 -7.70 13.75 34.93
C SER A 349 -7.20 14.14 36.31
N GLY A 350 -8.09 14.10 37.32
CA GLY A 350 -7.81 14.36 38.72
C GLY A 350 -8.89 15.21 39.40
N ARG A 351 -8.56 15.76 40.57
CA ARG A 351 -9.46 16.61 41.33
C ARG A 351 -8.81 17.99 41.51
N PRO A 352 -9.32 19.05 40.87
CA PRO A 352 -8.70 20.39 40.96
C PRO A 352 -8.92 21.00 42.34
N TRP A 353 -7.86 21.57 42.91
CA TRP A 353 -7.84 22.23 44.18
C TRP A 353 -7.64 23.74 44.07
N GLN A 354 -7.86 24.30 42.89
CA GLN A 354 -7.83 25.73 42.62
C GLN A 354 -9.05 26.12 41.79
N THR A 355 -9.72 27.22 42.13
CA THR A 355 -10.82 27.79 41.35
C THR A 355 -10.32 28.90 40.44
N GLY A 356 -11.03 29.13 39.32
CA GLY A 356 -10.67 30.13 38.32
C GLY A 356 -10.62 29.58 36.93
N THR A 357 -10.19 30.42 35.99
CA THR A 357 -10.01 29.99 34.57
C THR A 357 -8.52 29.90 34.25
N PHE A 358 -8.12 28.74 33.78
CA PHE A 358 -6.74 28.38 33.49
C PHE A 358 -6.54 28.23 31.98
N PRO A 359 -5.58 28.94 31.35
CA PRO A 359 -5.23 28.75 29.96
C PRO A 359 -4.40 27.48 29.84
N VAL A 360 -5.04 26.38 29.36
CA VAL A 360 -4.38 25.08 29.17
C VAL A 360 -3.86 25.00 27.78
N THR A 361 -2.62 24.57 27.63
CA THR A 361 -1.99 24.24 26.31
C THR A 361 -1.58 22.79 26.29
N ALA A 362 -2.10 22.07 25.34
CA ALA A 362 -1.77 20.69 25.06
C ALA A 362 -0.94 20.60 23.76
N THR A 363 0.14 19.82 23.78
CA THR A 363 0.99 19.51 22.63
C THR A 363 1.03 18.00 22.48
N VAL A 364 0.79 17.50 21.27
CA VAL A 364 1.01 16.12 20.89
C VAL A 364 2.22 16.02 19.98
N THR A 365 3.03 15.01 20.19
CA THR A 365 4.23 14.70 19.38
C THR A 365 4.12 13.28 18.86
N GLY A 366 4.26 13.10 17.55
CA GLY A 366 4.33 11.80 16.90
C GLY A 366 5.75 11.22 16.90
N ALA A 367 5.88 9.92 16.69
CA ALA A 367 7.18 9.21 16.68
C ALA A 367 8.18 9.76 15.66
N ALA A 368 7.71 10.41 14.59
CA ALA A 368 8.57 11.08 13.60
C ALA A 368 8.95 12.54 13.99
N GLY A 369 8.62 12.99 15.21
CA GLY A 369 8.94 14.35 15.67
C GLY A 369 7.95 15.45 15.22
N ALA A 370 6.92 15.11 14.45
CA ALA A 370 5.85 16.05 14.12
C ALA A 370 5.09 16.46 15.39
N THR A 371 4.72 17.74 15.50
CA THR A 371 4.00 18.27 16.67
C THR A 371 2.76 19.04 16.26
N ALA A 372 1.70 18.93 17.08
CA ALA A 372 0.52 19.78 16.99
C ALA A 372 0.15 20.31 18.37
N THR A 373 -0.38 21.53 18.42
CA THR A 373 -0.70 22.19 19.68
C THR A 373 -2.11 22.77 19.64
N ALA A 374 -2.85 22.61 20.74
CA ALA A 374 -4.16 23.21 20.95
C ALA A 374 -4.21 23.91 22.31
N SER A 375 -4.86 25.07 22.39
CA SER A 375 -5.06 25.79 23.62
C SER A 375 -6.54 26.02 23.90
N PHE A 376 -6.95 25.84 25.14
CA PHE A 376 -8.33 25.99 25.55
C PHE A 376 -8.43 26.49 27.01
N PRO A 377 -9.49 27.24 27.38
CA PRO A 377 -9.74 27.58 28.75
C PRO A 377 -10.36 26.42 29.54
N LEU A 378 -9.82 26.13 30.70
CA LEU A 378 -10.39 25.24 31.70
C LEU A 378 -10.82 26.02 32.90
N THR A 379 -12.11 26.08 33.18
CA THR A 379 -12.70 26.78 34.29
C THR A 379 -13.02 25.82 35.41
N VAL A 380 -12.60 26.14 36.64
CA VAL A 380 -12.93 25.41 37.86
C VAL A 380 -13.85 26.24 38.72
N ASN A 381 -15.09 25.80 38.91
CA ASN A 381 -16.11 26.46 39.72
C ASN A 381 -16.29 25.76 41.08
N TRP A 382 -16.78 26.49 42.08
CA TRP A 382 -17.13 25.92 43.40
C TRP A 382 -18.34 24.96 43.31
N PHE A 383 -19.31 25.26 42.44
CA PHE A 383 -20.60 24.53 42.34
C PHE A 383 -20.94 24.23 40.89
#